data_d3d6276523ce3bb1d01bed056bebd4c3
#
_entry.id   d3d6276523ce3bb1d01bed056bebd4c3
#
_cell.length_a   1.000
_cell.length_b   1.000
_cell.length_c   1.000
_cell.angle_alpha   90.00
_cell.angle_beta   90.00
_cell.angle_gamma   90.00
#
_symmetry.space_group_name_H-M   'P 1'
#
loop_
_entity.id
_entity.type
_entity.pdbx_description
1 polymer ?
#
loop_
_entity_poly.entity_id
_entity_poly.type
_entity_poly.pdbx_seq_one_letter_code
_entity_poly.pdbx_strand_id
1 'polypeptide(L)'
;MRLALLQMTSGISAADNARVIADAMNEAADGGAQVLLTPEMTLLLDRDRERADVRAENDYPEIANLREKARALGIWLHLGLPVAEGGKRRNRTLVIAPDGTIAARYDKIHLFDVDLSTGESWRESRVYEGGEGPVLAQTANVPTGLSICYDIRFPALYRALAEGGAQLLTIPAAFTVPTGRAHWHVLARARAIETGCFVAAPAQVARHEDGRETFGHSLVVDPWGHVLLDMEERCGVGFADIDLAAVERARTQVPALANARPIGEVRATAQTN
;
A
#
# COMPACT_ATOMS: atom_id res chain seq x y z
N MET A 1 -18.40 -2.38 4.82
CA MET A 1 -17.57 -1.24 4.34
C MET A 1 -17.24 -1.44 2.89
N ARG A 2 -17.44 -0.41 2.06
CA ARG A 2 -17.09 -0.48 0.63
C ARG A 2 -15.76 0.22 0.38
N LEU A 3 -14.80 -0.49 -0.21
CA LEU A 3 -13.49 0.00 -0.61
C LEU A 3 -13.50 0.33 -2.11
N ALA A 4 -12.78 1.38 -2.49
CA ALA A 4 -12.39 1.65 -3.87
C ALA A 4 -10.86 1.60 -3.98
N LEU A 5 -10.33 0.91 -4.97
CA LEU A 5 -8.91 0.83 -5.29
C LEU A 5 -8.69 1.49 -6.65
N LEU A 6 -7.81 2.48 -6.70
CA LEU A 6 -7.32 3.02 -7.96
C LEU A 6 -6.19 2.14 -8.50
N GLN A 7 -6.30 1.73 -9.77
CA GLN A 7 -5.18 1.17 -10.53
C GLN A 7 -4.86 2.12 -11.67
N MET A 8 -3.63 2.62 -11.72
CA MET A 8 -3.24 3.60 -12.73
C MET A 8 -1.77 3.46 -13.15
N THR A 9 -1.42 4.18 -14.19
CA THR A 9 -0.05 4.34 -14.66
C THR A 9 0.38 5.77 -14.35
N SER A 10 0.98 5.99 -13.17
CA SER A 10 1.44 7.33 -12.77
C SER A 10 2.58 7.81 -13.68
N GLY A 11 2.51 9.07 -14.07
CA GLY A 11 3.54 9.77 -14.84
C GLY A 11 4.49 10.58 -13.94
N ILE A 12 5.34 11.37 -14.59
CA ILE A 12 6.34 12.25 -13.97
C ILE A 12 5.78 13.64 -13.58
N SER A 13 4.50 13.89 -13.84
CA SER A 13 3.81 15.15 -13.52
C SER A 13 2.83 14.96 -12.37
N ALA A 14 3.13 15.56 -11.21
CA ALA A 14 2.23 15.53 -10.06
C ALA A 14 0.86 16.12 -10.36
N ALA A 15 0.80 17.21 -11.16
CA ALA A 15 -0.45 17.86 -11.52
C ALA A 15 -1.35 16.98 -12.40
N ASP A 16 -0.76 16.22 -13.34
CA ASP A 16 -1.52 15.30 -14.21
C ASP A 16 -2.02 14.09 -13.41
N ASN A 17 -1.17 13.52 -12.59
CA ASN A 17 -1.54 12.42 -11.71
C ASN A 17 -2.66 12.85 -10.73
N ALA A 18 -2.58 14.06 -10.15
CA ALA A 18 -3.61 14.57 -9.25
C ALA A 18 -4.98 14.72 -9.92
N ARG A 19 -5.04 15.03 -11.23
CA ARG A 19 -6.31 15.03 -11.99
C ARG A 19 -6.92 13.64 -12.06
N VAL A 20 -6.11 12.62 -12.40
CA VAL A 20 -6.57 11.22 -12.43
C VAL A 20 -7.07 10.77 -11.05
N ILE A 21 -6.33 11.12 -9.98
CA ILE A 21 -6.76 10.83 -8.61
C ILE A 21 -8.09 11.52 -8.28
N ALA A 22 -8.22 12.78 -8.67
CA ALA A 22 -9.44 13.57 -8.42
C ALA A 22 -10.68 12.99 -9.15
N ASP A 23 -10.50 12.47 -10.37
CA ASP A 23 -11.57 11.80 -11.11
C ASP A 23 -11.92 10.46 -10.46
N ALA A 24 -10.92 9.69 -10.04
CA ALA A 24 -11.13 8.45 -9.29
C ALA A 24 -11.83 8.68 -7.94
N MET A 25 -11.60 9.82 -7.27
CA MET A 25 -12.33 10.19 -6.04
C MET A 25 -13.81 10.43 -6.32
N ASN A 26 -14.18 11.06 -7.46
CA ASN A 26 -15.58 11.21 -7.86
C ASN A 26 -16.21 9.84 -8.10
N GLU A 27 -15.54 8.98 -8.90
CA GLU A 27 -16.04 7.64 -9.21
C GLU A 27 -16.20 6.80 -7.94
N ALA A 28 -15.26 6.87 -7.00
CA ALA A 28 -15.34 6.18 -5.72
C ALA A 28 -16.54 6.65 -4.89
N ALA A 29 -16.76 7.97 -4.80
CA ALA A 29 -17.89 8.54 -4.07
C ALA A 29 -19.24 8.17 -4.72
N ASP A 30 -19.35 8.31 -6.04
CA ASP A 30 -20.54 7.94 -6.81
C ASP A 30 -20.85 6.43 -6.68
N GLY A 31 -19.80 5.60 -6.61
CA GLY A 31 -19.91 4.17 -6.35
C GLY A 31 -20.21 3.80 -4.89
N GLY A 32 -20.36 4.79 -3.99
CA GLY A 32 -20.69 4.59 -2.58
C GLY A 32 -19.53 4.06 -1.74
N ALA A 33 -18.28 4.21 -2.19
CA ALA A 33 -17.11 3.83 -1.41
C ALA A 33 -16.87 4.81 -0.25
N GLN A 34 -16.43 4.30 0.88
CA GLN A 34 -16.08 5.11 2.05
C GLN A 34 -14.60 5.54 2.02
N VAL A 35 -13.79 4.83 1.24
CA VAL A 35 -12.36 5.12 1.10
C VAL A 35 -11.89 4.81 -0.32
N LEU A 36 -11.03 5.69 -0.86
CA LEU A 36 -10.23 5.44 -2.04
C LEU A 36 -8.79 5.15 -1.61
N LEU A 37 -8.27 4.01 -2.04
CA LEU A 37 -6.88 3.60 -1.84
C LEU A 37 -6.12 3.75 -3.16
N THR A 38 -5.01 4.49 -3.14
CA THR A 38 -4.18 4.70 -4.32
C THR A 38 -2.86 3.91 -4.23
N PRO A 39 -2.20 3.60 -5.36
CA PRO A 39 -0.94 2.88 -5.37
C PRO A 39 0.24 3.61 -4.69
N GLU A 40 1.37 2.93 -4.57
CA GLU A 40 2.67 3.52 -4.22
C GLU A 40 3.05 4.58 -5.27
N MET A 41 3.62 5.73 -4.83
CA MET A 41 4.10 6.79 -5.72
C MET A 41 3.05 7.35 -6.69
N THR A 42 1.78 7.29 -6.32
CA THR A 42 0.66 7.69 -7.19
C THR A 42 0.76 9.15 -7.63
N LEU A 43 1.14 10.05 -6.72
CA LEU A 43 1.19 11.48 -7.04
C LEU A 43 2.36 11.82 -7.97
N LEU A 44 3.49 11.12 -7.84
CA LEU A 44 4.67 11.33 -8.66
C LEU A 44 5.48 10.04 -8.74
N LEU A 45 5.69 9.52 -9.96
CA LEU A 45 6.49 8.33 -10.19
C LEU A 45 7.57 8.64 -11.23
N ASP A 46 8.79 8.92 -10.76
CA ASP A 46 9.95 9.19 -11.58
C ASP A 46 11.20 8.59 -10.95
N ARG A 47 11.90 7.72 -11.70
CA ARG A 47 13.16 7.13 -11.28
C ARG A 47 14.38 8.03 -11.53
N ASP A 48 14.21 9.08 -12.34
CA ASP A 48 15.25 10.07 -12.59
C ASP A 48 15.31 11.05 -11.42
N ARG A 49 16.40 10.97 -10.66
CA ARG A 49 16.57 11.74 -9.43
C ARG A 49 16.72 13.23 -9.66
N GLU A 50 17.32 13.64 -10.80
CA GLU A 50 17.58 15.02 -11.13
C GLU A 50 16.31 15.68 -11.67
N ARG A 51 15.51 14.93 -12.43
CA ARG A 51 14.26 15.41 -13.01
C ARG A 51 13.11 15.40 -12.01
N ALA A 52 13.05 14.38 -11.13
CA ALA A 52 11.92 14.18 -10.22
C ALA A 52 11.71 15.38 -9.28
N ASP A 53 10.62 16.11 -9.49
CA ASP A 53 10.21 17.29 -8.70
C ASP A 53 9.60 16.86 -7.36
N VAL A 54 10.44 16.25 -6.50
CA VAL A 54 10.04 15.83 -5.15
C VAL A 54 10.13 16.99 -4.19
N ARG A 55 9.00 17.41 -3.66
CA ARG A 55 8.83 18.58 -2.79
C ARG A 55 8.57 18.17 -1.34
N ALA A 56 8.68 19.12 -0.41
CA ALA A 56 8.16 18.91 0.94
C ALA A 56 6.62 18.73 0.89
N GLU A 57 6.06 18.01 1.84
CA GLU A 57 4.63 17.65 1.86
C GLU A 57 3.72 18.89 1.70
N ASN A 58 4.05 19.98 2.39
CA ASN A 58 3.26 21.21 2.37
C ASN A 58 3.46 22.05 1.09
N ASP A 59 4.48 21.73 0.28
CA ASP A 59 4.80 22.47 -0.95
C ASP A 59 4.14 21.85 -2.20
N TYR A 60 3.36 20.77 -2.02
CA TYR A 60 2.52 20.18 -3.07
C TYR A 60 1.13 20.84 -3.07
N PRO A 61 0.79 21.73 -4.02
CA PRO A 61 -0.56 22.29 -4.13
C PRO A 61 -1.60 21.20 -4.43
N GLU A 62 -1.18 20.11 -5.07
CA GLU A 62 -2.01 18.96 -5.38
C GLU A 62 -2.55 18.28 -4.12
N ILE A 63 -1.74 18.19 -3.06
CA ILE A 63 -2.19 17.64 -1.77
C ILE A 63 -3.30 18.52 -1.17
N ALA A 64 -3.14 19.83 -1.19
CA ALA A 64 -4.15 20.76 -0.69
C ALA A 64 -5.48 20.59 -1.44
N ASN A 65 -5.42 20.50 -2.77
CA ASN A 65 -6.60 20.31 -3.63
C ASN A 65 -7.29 18.96 -3.37
N LEU A 66 -6.52 17.88 -3.22
CA LEU A 66 -7.07 16.55 -2.93
C LEU A 66 -7.70 16.47 -1.53
N ARG A 67 -7.13 17.17 -0.54
CA ARG A 67 -7.72 17.31 0.80
C ARG A 67 -9.07 18.05 0.78
N GLU A 68 -9.14 19.16 0.03
CA GLU A 68 -10.40 19.87 -0.18
C GLU A 68 -11.45 18.96 -0.87
N LYS A 69 -11.01 18.18 -1.87
CA LYS A 69 -11.88 17.25 -2.57
C LYS A 69 -12.35 16.11 -1.66
N ALA A 70 -11.48 15.56 -0.81
CA ALA A 70 -11.86 14.56 0.19
C ALA A 70 -12.96 15.09 1.12
N ARG A 71 -12.82 16.36 1.55
CA ARG A 71 -13.85 17.04 2.35
C ARG A 71 -15.16 17.25 1.60
N ALA A 72 -15.08 17.69 0.36
CA ALA A 72 -16.28 17.92 -0.46
C ALA A 72 -17.09 16.64 -0.73
N LEU A 73 -16.38 15.50 -0.92
CA LEU A 73 -16.99 14.20 -1.20
C LEU A 73 -17.30 13.38 0.07
N GLY A 74 -16.76 13.76 1.23
CA GLY A 74 -16.94 13.03 2.48
C GLY A 74 -16.29 11.64 2.49
N ILE A 75 -15.20 11.43 1.74
CA ILE A 75 -14.51 10.14 1.65
C ILE A 75 -13.09 10.19 2.20
N TRP A 76 -12.61 9.04 2.67
CA TRP A 76 -11.19 8.85 3.01
C TRP A 76 -10.35 8.68 1.75
N LEU A 77 -9.13 9.20 1.78
CA LEU A 77 -8.14 8.99 0.73
C LEU A 77 -6.82 8.50 1.33
N HIS A 78 -6.32 7.35 0.86
CA HIS A 78 -4.94 6.95 1.08
C HIS A 78 -4.13 7.33 -0.17
N LEU A 79 -3.20 8.26 -0.02
CA LEU A 79 -2.42 8.85 -1.11
C LEU A 79 -0.95 8.45 -1.02
N GLY A 80 -0.45 7.74 -2.03
CA GLY A 80 0.97 7.37 -2.16
C GLY A 80 1.76 8.48 -2.88
N LEU A 81 2.90 8.90 -2.29
CA LEU A 81 3.74 9.94 -2.90
C LEU A 81 5.19 9.91 -2.36
N PRO A 82 6.17 10.43 -3.13
CA PRO A 82 7.46 10.79 -2.59
C PRO A 82 7.39 12.18 -1.93
N VAL A 83 8.09 12.36 -0.80
CA VAL A 83 8.24 13.67 -0.14
C VAL A 83 9.70 13.96 0.18
N ALA A 84 10.08 15.23 0.14
CA ALA A 84 11.36 15.72 0.63
C ALA A 84 11.24 16.10 2.11
N GLU A 85 12.10 15.57 2.96
CA GLU A 85 12.12 15.85 4.39
C GLU A 85 13.54 15.73 4.94
N GLY A 86 14.01 16.74 5.66
CA GLY A 86 15.34 16.72 6.30
C GLY A 86 16.52 16.53 5.33
N GLY A 87 16.40 16.99 4.08
CA GLY A 87 17.42 16.82 3.04
C GLY A 87 17.44 15.44 2.39
N LYS A 88 16.49 14.56 2.73
CA LYS A 88 16.30 13.22 2.17
C LYS A 88 14.91 13.09 1.55
N ARG A 89 14.65 11.95 0.92
CA ARG A 89 13.31 11.61 0.39
C ARG A 89 12.69 10.48 1.20
N ARG A 90 11.35 10.52 1.34
CA ARG A 90 10.53 9.45 1.92
C ARG A 90 9.55 8.93 0.87
N ASN A 91 9.31 7.64 0.88
CA ASN A 91 8.22 7.00 0.16
C ASN A 91 7.06 6.90 1.15
N ARG A 92 6.06 7.78 0.99
CA ARG A 92 5.03 8.06 2.00
C ARG A 92 3.64 7.71 1.52
N THR A 93 2.81 7.20 2.44
CA THR A 93 1.36 7.19 2.33
C THR A 93 0.77 8.20 3.29
N LEU A 94 -0.06 9.12 2.77
CA LEU A 94 -0.91 10.01 3.58
C LEU A 94 -2.30 9.39 3.72
N VAL A 95 -2.83 9.34 4.93
CA VAL A 95 -4.23 9.02 5.21
C VAL A 95 -4.97 10.33 5.42
N ILE A 96 -5.82 10.69 4.49
CA ILE A 96 -6.61 11.94 4.50
C ILE A 96 -8.04 11.58 4.90
N ALA A 97 -8.53 12.22 5.95
CA ALA A 97 -9.88 12.01 6.48
C ALA A 97 -10.94 12.81 5.69
N PRO A 98 -12.25 12.46 5.84
CA PRO A 98 -13.35 13.14 5.15
C PRO A 98 -13.51 14.62 5.49
N ASP A 99 -12.88 15.11 6.56
CA ASP A 99 -12.81 16.54 6.88
C ASP A 99 -11.63 17.26 6.23
N GLY A 100 -10.83 16.55 5.41
CA GLY A 100 -9.64 17.05 4.75
C GLY A 100 -8.40 17.11 5.64
N THR A 101 -8.45 16.63 6.88
CA THR A 101 -7.26 16.55 7.75
C THR A 101 -6.38 15.35 7.38
N ILE A 102 -5.08 15.44 7.62
CA ILE A 102 -4.16 14.30 7.49
C ILE A 102 -4.17 13.55 8.81
N ALA A 103 -4.89 12.41 8.82
CA ALA A 103 -5.08 11.58 10.01
C ALA A 103 -3.84 10.73 10.35
N ALA A 104 -3.08 10.30 9.35
CA ALA A 104 -1.85 9.53 9.55
C ALA A 104 -0.86 9.70 8.38
N ARG A 105 0.41 9.40 8.69
CA ARG A 105 1.51 9.28 7.73
C ARG A 105 2.22 7.97 7.97
N TYR A 106 2.59 7.30 6.90
CA TYR A 106 3.44 6.12 6.95
C TYR A 106 4.55 6.25 5.92
N ASP A 107 5.78 6.12 6.36
CA ASP A 107 6.95 6.04 5.50
C ASP A 107 7.38 4.59 5.36
N LYS A 108 7.60 4.15 4.13
CA LYS A 108 8.04 2.79 3.80
C LYS A 108 9.27 2.41 4.62
N ILE A 109 9.17 1.31 5.39
CA ILE A 109 10.25 0.86 6.26
C ILE A 109 11.33 0.15 5.44
N HIS A 110 10.93 -0.81 4.60
CA HIS A 110 11.86 -1.67 3.87
C HIS A 110 12.06 -1.17 2.44
N LEU A 111 13.26 -0.71 2.15
CA LEU A 111 13.63 -0.14 0.86
C LEU A 111 14.01 -1.22 -0.14
N PHE A 112 13.61 -1.03 -1.41
CA PHE A 112 13.76 -2.02 -2.47
C PHE A 112 15.17 -1.98 -3.07
N ASP A 113 16.12 -2.70 -2.43
CA ASP A 113 17.49 -2.89 -2.90
C ASP A 113 17.64 -4.34 -3.35
N VAL A 114 17.57 -4.58 -4.66
CA VAL A 114 17.57 -5.93 -5.23
C VAL A 114 18.33 -5.99 -6.56
N ASP A 115 18.85 -7.17 -6.85
CA ASP A 115 19.38 -7.55 -8.16
C ASP A 115 18.54 -8.72 -8.67
N LEU A 116 17.83 -8.51 -9.79
CA LEU A 116 17.00 -9.54 -10.40
C LEU A 116 17.77 -10.31 -11.47
N SER A 117 17.45 -11.58 -11.64
CA SER A 117 18.04 -12.43 -12.69
C SER A 117 17.77 -11.93 -14.12
N THR A 118 16.79 -11.03 -14.27
CA THR A 118 16.46 -10.32 -15.53
C THR A 118 17.50 -9.25 -15.90
N GLY A 119 18.46 -8.95 -15.00
CA GLY A 119 19.42 -7.86 -15.16
C GLY A 119 18.96 -6.53 -14.57
N GLU A 120 17.74 -6.43 -14.06
CA GLU A 120 17.26 -5.25 -13.34
C GLU A 120 17.94 -5.15 -11.97
N SER A 121 18.45 -3.95 -11.66
CA SER A 121 19.04 -3.62 -10.37
C SER A 121 18.39 -2.37 -9.80
N TRP A 122 17.91 -2.46 -8.58
CA TRP A 122 17.26 -1.39 -7.86
C TRP A 122 18.00 -1.06 -6.58
N ARG A 123 18.11 0.23 -6.25
CA ARG A 123 18.78 0.74 -5.04
C ARG A 123 17.98 1.91 -4.51
N GLU A 124 16.82 1.61 -3.91
CA GLU A 124 15.91 2.62 -3.35
C GLU A 124 16.58 3.38 -2.20
N SER A 125 17.39 2.69 -1.38
CA SER A 125 18.12 3.29 -0.26
C SER A 125 19.13 4.40 -0.65
N ARG A 126 19.53 4.45 -1.92
CA ARG A 126 20.38 5.55 -2.40
C ARG A 126 19.64 6.89 -2.51
N VAL A 127 18.31 6.88 -2.52
CA VAL A 127 17.44 8.06 -2.73
C VAL A 127 16.56 8.31 -1.54
N TYR A 128 15.98 7.24 -1.01
CA TYR A 128 14.98 7.28 0.05
C TYR A 128 15.57 6.83 1.38
N GLU A 129 15.04 7.35 2.46
CA GLU A 129 15.31 6.88 3.81
C GLU A 129 14.10 6.09 4.32
N GLY A 130 14.37 4.97 5.02
CA GLY A 130 13.34 4.12 5.58
C GLY A 130 12.57 4.80 6.72
N GLY A 131 11.31 4.40 6.90
CA GLY A 131 10.47 4.82 8.02
C GLY A 131 10.91 4.22 9.36
N GLU A 132 10.43 4.79 10.46
CA GLU A 132 10.88 4.43 11.82
C GLU A 132 10.16 3.22 12.40
N GLY A 133 8.93 2.92 11.95
CA GLY A 133 8.17 1.80 12.52
C GLY A 133 6.75 1.62 11.96
N PRO A 134 6.04 0.60 12.47
CA PRO A 134 4.68 0.29 12.04
C PRO A 134 3.70 1.39 12.45
N VAL A 135 2.72 1.67 11.59
CA VAL A 135 1.65 2.64 11.84
C VAL A 135 0.30 1.98 11.71
N LEU A 136 -0.53 2.15 12.74
CA LEU A 136 -1.94 1.79 12.77
C LEU A 136 -2.76 3.07 12.69
N ALA A 137 -3.53 3.23 11.61
CA ALA A 137 -4.44 4.36 11.41
C ALA A 137 -5.89 3.94 11.60
N GLN A 138 -6.77 4.90 11.87
CA GLN A 138 -8.21 4.69 11.79
C GLN A 138 -8.69 5.17 10.42
N THR A 139 -9.27 4.28 9.62
CA THR A 139 -9.87 4.61 8.32
C THR A 139 -11.32 4.17 8.33
N ALA A 140 -12.26 5.11 8.25
CA ALA A 140 -13.71 4.83 8.32
C ALA A 140 -14.09 3.94 9.53
N ASN A 141 -13.53 4.23 10.70
CA ASN A 141 -13.68 3.48 11.95
C ASN A 141 -13.09 2.06 11.92
N VAL A 142 -12.24 1.74 10.95
CA VAL A 142 -11.54 0.45 10.86
C VAL A 142 -10.07 0.63 11.22
N PRO A 143 -9.53 -0.11 12.22
CA PRO A 143 -8.10 -0.14 12.49
C PRO A 143 -7.36 -0.68 11.28
N THR A 144 -6.58 0.19 10.63
CA THR A 144 -5.92 -0.07 9.35
C THR A 144 -4.41 -0.05 9.52
N GLY A 145 -3.76 -1.17 9.28
CA GLY A 145 -2.31 -1.28 9.29
C GLY A 145 -1.73 -0.81 7.95
N LEU A 146 -0.76 0.10 8.00
CA LEU A 146 -0.15 0.70 6.83
C LEU A 146 1.16 0.01 6.48
N SER A 147 1.37 -0.25 5.20
CA SER A 147 2.62 -0.74 4.62
C SER A 147 2.74 -0.23 3.17
N ILE A 148 3.92 -0.37 2.55
CA ILE A 148 4.14 0.00 1.14
C ILE A 148 4.97 -1.07 0.44
N CYS A 149 4.42 -1.69 -0.61
CA CYS A 149 5.09 -2.47 -1.65
C CYS A 149 6.07 -3.54 -1.10
N TYR A 150 7.36 -3.23 -1.06
CA TYR A 150 8.40 -4.17 -0.61
C TYR A 150 8.22 -4.66 0.83
N ASP A 151 7.54 -3.88 1.68
CA ASP A 151 7.15 -4.28 3.03
C ASP A 151 6.40 -5.62 3.04
N ILE A 152 5.68 -5.97 1.95
CA ILE A 152 4.94 -7.24 1.83
C ILE A 152 5.81 -8.47 2.08
N ARG A 153 7.14 -8.37 1.91
CA ARG A 153 8.07 -9.47 2.10
C ARG A 153 8.50 -9.68 3.56
N PHE A 154 8.09 -8.80 4.46
CA PHE A 154 8.52 -8.78 5.86
C PHE A 154 7.35 -9.13 6.79
N PRO A 155 7.08 -10.42 7.07
CA PRO A 155 5.92 -10.86 7.84
C PRO A 155 5.87 -10.28 9.25
N ALA A 156 7.01 -9.95 9.85
CA ALA A 156 7.08 -9.37 11.19
C ALA A 156 6.33 -8.04 11.30
N LEU A 157 6.36 -7.19 10.24
CA LEU A 157 5.59 -5.95 10.18
C LEU A 157 4.09 -6.22 10.28
N TYR A 158 3.58 -7.14 9.44
CA TYR A 158 2.16 -7.47 9.38
C TYR A 158 1.67 -8.11 10.66
N ARG A 159 2.50 -8.95 11.26
CA ARG A 159 2.22 -9.51 12.56
C ARG A 159 2.10 -8.44 13.64
N ALA A 160 3.05 -7.50 13.71
CA ALA A 160 3.00 -6.39 14.66
C ALA A 160 1.74 -5.52 14.47
N LEU A 161 1.36 -5.23 13.21
CA LEU A 161 0.13 -4.50 12.89
C LEU A 161 -1.12 -5.27 13.35
N ALA A 162 -1.19 -6.59 13.11
CA ALA A 162 -2.32 -7.42 13.52
C ALA A 162 -2.43 -7.56 15.04
N GLU A 163 -1.30 -7.74 15.76
CA GLU A 163 -1.22 -7.73 17.23
C GLU A 163 -1.60 -6.35 17.80
N GLY A 164 -1.30 -5.26 17.07
CA GLY A 164 -1.76 -3.91 17.38
C GLY A 164 -3.24 -3.66 17.13
N GLY A 165 -3.97 -4.64 16.58
CA GLY A 165 -5.42 -4.58 16.38
C GLY A 165 -5.88 -4.28 14.96
N ALA A 166 -5.00 -4.28 13.96
CA ALA A 166 -5.40 -4.11 12.56
C ALA A 166 -6.47 -5.13 12.15
N GLN A 167 -7.46 -4.65 11.39
CA GLN A 167 -8.48 -5.48 10.74
C GLN A 167 -8.38 -5.39 9.21
N LEU A 168 -7.81 -4.31 8.71
CA LEU A 168 -7.46 -4.08 7.31
C LEU A 168 -5.96 -3.78 7.23
N LEU A 169 -5.30 -4.35 6.24
CA LEU A 169 -3.90 -4.07 5.89
C LEU A 169 -3.86 -3.43 4.51
N THR A 170 -3.19 -2.29 4.36
CA THR A 170 -3.03 -1.65 3.05
C THR A 170 -1.61 -1.86 2.52
N ILE A 171 -1.50 -2.24 1.24
CA ILE A 171 -0.25 -2.55 0.57
C ILE A 171 -0.20 -1.87 -0.80
N PRO A 172 -0.18 -0.52 -0.85
CA PRO A 172 0.00 0.18 -2.11
C PRO A 172 1.34 -0.19 -2.74
N ALA A 173 1.37 -0.43 -4.07
CA ALA A 173 2.56 -0.98 -4.70
C ALA A 173 2.80 -0.46 -6.13
N ALA A 174 4.10 -0.44 -6.50
CA ALA A 174 4.61 -0.35 -7.86
C ALA A 174 5.50 -1.58 -8.14
N PHE A 175 4.89 -2.77 -8.15
CA PHE A 175 5.58 -4.06 -8.18
C PHE A 175 6.12 -4.35 -9.56
N THR A 176 7.38 -4.82 -9.67
CA THR A 176 7.99 -5.21 -10.95
C THR A 176 7.26 -6.40 -11.56
N VAL A 177 7.15 -6.45 -12.90
CA VAL A 177 6.43 -7.52 -13.60
C VAL A 177 6.96 -8.92 -13.28
N PRO A 178 8.30 -9.20 -13.28
CA PRO A 178 8.80 -10.54 -12.99
C PRO A 178 8.45 -11.02 -11.58
N THR A 179 8.64 -10.16 -10.58
CA THR A 179 8.32 -10.53 -9.18
C THR A 179 6.82 -10.51 -8.91
N GLY A 180 6.07 -9.69 -9.64
CA GLY A 180 4.61 -9.63 -9.56
C GLY A 180 3.98 -10.96 -9.96
N ARG A 181 4.34 -11.49 -11.14
CA ARG A 181 3.86 -12.77 -11.64
C ARG A 181 4.13 -13.94 -10.68
N ALA A 182 5.29 -13.93 -10.02
CA ALA A 182 5.70 -15.03 -9.17
C ALA A 182 5.20 -14.91 -7.72
N HIS A 183 5.06 -13.69 -7.18
CA HIS A 183 4.95 -13.50 -5.73
C HIS A 183 3.70 -12.71 -5.28
N TRP A 184 3.16 -11.81 -6.10
CA TRP A 184 2.19 -10.80 -5.64
C TRP A 184 0.96 -11.40 -4.97
N HIS A 185 0.24 -12.27 -5.68
CA HIS A 185 -0.96 -12.92 -5.17
C HIS A 185 -0.66 -13.81 -3.96
N VAL A 186 0.43 -14.57 -4.03
CA VAL A 186 0.82 -15.48 -2.94
C VAL A 186 1.11 -14.71 -1.67
N LEU A 187 1.90 -13.62 -1.76
CA LEU A 187 2.25 -12.82 -0.60
C LEU A 187 1.04 -12.06 -0.03
N ALA A 188 0.21 -11.44 -0.87
CA ALA A 188 -0.99 -10.74 -0.40
C ALA A 188 -1.95 -11.68 0.35
N ARG A 189 -2.18 -12.88 -0.19
CA ARG A 189 -2.98 -13.92 0.45
C ARG A 189 -2.34 -14.44 1.74
N ALA A 190 -1.02 -14.63 1.74
CA ALA A 190 -0.31 -15.06 2.96
C ALA A 190 -0.47 -14.02 4.07
N ARG A 191 -0.32 -12.71 3.78
CA ARG A 191 -0.52 -11.64 4.77
C ARG A 191 -1.94 -11.65 5.33
N ALA A 192 -2.95 -11.86 4.50
CA ALA A 192 -4.34 -11.97 4.95
C ALA A 192 -4.55 -13.18 5.88
N ILE A 193 -4.08 -14.36 5.48
CA ILE A 193 -4.29 -15.63 6.20
C ILE A 193 -3.57 -15.63 7.57
N GLU A 194 -2.29 -15.26 7.59
CA GLU A 194 -1.47 -15.36 8.82
C GLU A 194 -1.87 -14.32 9.88
N THR A 195 -2.51 -13.22 9.47
CA THR A 195 -2.96 -12.13 10.36
C THR A 195 -4.45 -12.18 10.67
N GLY A 196 -5.23 -12.91 9.87
CA GLY A 196 -6.69 -12.88 9.92
C GLY A 196 -7.26 -11.49 9.61
N CYS A 197 -6.59 -10.71 8.75
CA CYS A 197 -7.01 -9.37 8.33
C CYS A 197 -7.48 -9.39 6.88
N PHE A 198 -8.29 -8.39 6.49
CA PHE A 198 -8.42 -8.03 5.08
C PHE A 198 -7.10 -7.43 4.57
N VAL A 199 -6.80 -7.64 3.30
CA VAL A 199 -5.71 -6.97 2.58
C VAL A 199 -6.32 -6.19 1.43
N ALA A 200 -5.97 -4.90 1.31
CA ALA A 200 -6.28 -4.05 0.17
C ALA A 200 -4.96 -3.52 -0.43
N ALA A 201 -4.66 -3.93 -1.64
CA ALA A 201 -3.37 -3.75 -2.27
C ALA A 201 -3.52 -3.05 -3.64
N PRO A 202 -3.73 -1.71 -3.66
CA PRO A 202 -3.80 -0.95 -4.90
C PRO A 202 -2.43 -0.92 -5.57
N ALA A 203 -2.38 -1.10 -6.89
CA ALA A 203 -1.14 -1.29 -7.63
C ALA A 203 -1.02 -0.37 -8.86
N GLN A 204 0.20 0.05 -9.14
CA GLN A 204 0.58 0.64 -10.42
C GLN A 204 0.60 -0.42 -11.51
N VAL A 205 0.24 -0.04 -12.76
CA VAL A 205 0.12 -0.97 -13.88
C VAL A 205 0.77 -0.42 -15.14
N ALA A 206 1.19 -1.32 -16.03
CA ALA A 206 1.72 -1.07 -17.36
C ALA A 206 3.07 -0.31 -17.40
N ARG A 207 3.39 0.27 -18.57
CA ARG A 207 4.64 0.99 -18.80
C ARG A 207 4.48 2.46 -18.48
N HIS A 208 5.29 2.94 -17.55
CA HIS A 208 5.31 4.32 -17.09
C HIS A 208 6.18 5.21 -17.98
N GLU A 209 5.97 6.52 -17.86
CA GLU A 209 6.69 7.55 -18.62
C GLU A 209 8.21 7.53 -18.34
N ASP A 210 8.63 7.13 -17.12
CA ASP A 210 10.02 6.95 -16.74
C ASP A 210 10.66 5.65 -17.28
N GLY A 211 9.90 4.86 -18.03
CA GLY A 211 10.32 3.64 -18.72
C GLY A 211 10.25 2.36 -17.88
N ARG A 212 9.87 2.40 -16.58
CA ARG A 212 9.62 1.19 -15.80
C ARG A 212 8.30 0.53 -16.21
N GLU A 213 8.18 -0.77 -15.91
CA GLU A 213 6.94 -1.52 -16.06
C GLU A 213 6.50 -2.09 -14.73
N THR A 214 5.20 -2.02 -14.45
CA THR A 214 4.60 -2.53 -13.22
C THR A 214 3.50 -3.54 -13.50
N PHE A 215 3.28 -4.43 -12.53
CA PHE A 215 2.52 -5.66 -12.72
C PHE A 215 1.01 -5.45 -12.74
N GLY A 216 0.48 -4.41 -12.06
CA GLY A 216 -0.96 -4.26 -11.90
C GLY A 216 -1.51 -5.19 -10.83
N HIS A 217 -2.69 -5.78 -11.10
CA HIS A 217 -3.39 -6.69 -10.22
C HIS A 217 -3.66 -6.06 -8.84
N SER A 218 -4.30 -4.87 -8.82
CA SER A 218 -4.83 -4.34 -7.55
C SER A 218 -5.78 -5.37 -6.94
N LEU A 219 -5.52 -5.75 -5.67
CA LEU A 219 -6.19 -6.87 -5.01
C LEU A 219 -6.96 -6.43 -3.76
N VAL A 220 -8.09 -7.08 -3.52
CA VAL A 220 -8.68 -7.18 -2.17
C VAL A 220 -8.76 -8.65 -1.80
N VAL A 221 -8.24 -9.01 -0.63
CA VAL A 221 -8.21 -10.38 -0.12
C VAL A 221 -8.90 -10.42 1.24
N ASP A 222 -9.76 -11.42 1.47
CA ASP A 222 -10.43 -11.63 2.76
C ASP A 222 -9.51 -12.33 3.79
N PRO A 223 -9.88 -12.34 5.09
CA PRO A 223 -9.08 -12.99 6.13
C PRO A 223 -8.85 -14.50 5.94
N TRP A 224 -9.61 -15.16 5.05
CA TRP A 224 -9.46 -16.58 4.71
C TRP A 224 -8.57 -16.82 3.50
N GLY A 225 -8.13 -15.74 2.85
CA GLY A 225 -7.26 -15.78 1.67
C GLY A 225 -8.00 -15.84 0.34
N HIS A 226 -9.34 -15.63 0.32
CA HIS A 226 -10.07 -15.52 -0.94
C HIS A 226 -9.84 -14.13 -1.56
N VAL A 227 -9.58 -14.11 -2.87
CA VAL A 227 -9.48 -12.87 -3.64
C VAL A 227 -10.89 -12.39 -3.94
N LEU A 228 -11.26 -11.23 -3.36
CA LEU A 228 -12.56 -10.58 -3.56
C LEU A 228 -12.56 -9.65 -4.78
N LEU A 229 -11.40 -9.07 -5.09
CA LEU A 229 -11.17 -8.22 -6.25
C LEU A 229 -9.77 -8.51 -6.79
N ASP A 230 -9.68 -8.67 -8.10
CA ASP A 230 -8.44 -8.59 -8.89
C ASP A 230 -8.73 -7.72 -10.13
N MET A 231 -8.05 -6.58 -10.24
CA MET A 231 -8.23 -5.68 -11.37
C MET A 231 -7.43 -6.08 -12.60
N GLU A 232 -6.63 -7.16 -12.49
CA GLU A 232 -5.77 -7.62 -13.58
C GLU A 232 -4.85 -6.47 -14.09
N GLU A 233 -4.82 -6.21 -15.40
CA GLU A 233 -4.03 -5.13 -16.01
C GLU A 233 -4.89 -3.90 -16.40
N ARG A 234 -6.13 -3.77 -15.88
CA ARG A 234 -7.07 -2.70 -16.26
C ARG A 234 -6.87 -1.45 -15.41
N CYS A 235 -6.59 -0.30 -16.02
CA CYS A 235 -6.66 0.98 -15.32
C CYS A 235 -8.11 1.34 -14.92
N GLY A 236 -8.27 2.14 -13.87
CA GLY A 236 -9.54 2.64 -13.37
C GLY A 236 -9.75 2.36 -11.89
N VAL A 237 -11.01 2.41 -11.46
CA VAL A 237 -11.41 2.16 -10.06
C VAL A 237 -12.08 0.80 -9.95
N GLY A 238 -11.60 -0.02 -9.02
CA GLY A 238 -12.21 -1.30 -8.66
C GLY A 238 -12.86 -1.20 -7.28
N PHE A 239 -13.98 -1.89 -7.09
CA PHE A 239 -14.76 -1.86 -5.84
C PHE A 239 -14.79 -3.22 -5.18
N ALA A 240 -14.71 -3.23 -3.84
CA ALA A 240 -14.93 -4.43 -3.04
C ALA A 240 -15.71 -4.09 -1.76
N ASP A 241 -16.68 -4.93 -1.43
CA ASP A 241 -17.40 -4.85 -0.16
C ASP A 241 -16.74 -5.81 0.84
N ILE A 242 -16.36 -5.30 2.02
CA ILE A 242 -15.76 -6.10 3.10
C ILE A 242 -16.70 -6.15 4.32
N ASP A 243 -16.86 -7.37 4.86
CA ASP A 243 -17.57 -7.64 6.11
C ASP A 243 -16.57 -7.84 7.24
N LEU A 244 -16.38 -6.82 8.08
CA LEU A 244 -15.40 -6.85 9.17
C LEU A 244 -15.63 -7.98 10.19
N ALA A 245 -16.86 -8.52 10.30
CA ALA A 245 -17.11 -9.69 11.12
C ALA A 245 -16.34 -10.94 10.63
N ALA A 246 -15.89 -10.97 9.37
CA ALA A 246 -15.05 -12.05 8.86
C ALA A 246 -13.67 -12.11 9.56
N VAL A 247 -13.17 -10.98 10.05
CA VAL A 247 -11.90 -10.92 10.83
C VAL A 247 -12.04 -11.72 12.12
N GLU A 248 -13.10 -11.47 12.87
CA GLU A 248 -13.38 -12.19 14.11
C GLU A 248 -13.63 -13.67 13.86
N ARG A 249 -14.43 -14.00 12.83
CA ARG A 249 -14.69 -15.40 12.44
C ARG A 249 -13.39 -16.14 12.10
N ALA A 250 -12.52 -15.54 11.29
CA ALA A 250 -11.25 -16.16 10.89
C ALA A 250 -10.33 -16.38 12.10
N ARG A 251 -10.18 -15.36 12.94
CA ARG A 251 -9.33 -15.44 14.15
C ARG A 251 -9.87 -16.39 15.21
N THR A 252 -11.19 -16.59 15.28
CA THR A 252 -11.80 -17.58 16.17
C THR A 252 -11.58 -19.01 15.65
N GLN A 253 -11.75 -19.22 14.35
CA GLN A 253 -11.56 -20.54 13.73
C GLN A 253 -10.10 -20.99 13.71
N VAL A 254 -9.17 -20.08 13.42
CA VAL A 254 -7.72 -20.32 13.41
C VAL A 254 -7.02 -19.25 14.23
N PRO A 255 -6.94 -19.39 15.56
CA PRO A 255 -6.43 -18.37 16.46
C PRO A 255 -4.89 -18.29 16.45
N ALA A 256 -4.29 -18.12 15.27
CA ALA A 256 -2.83 -18.18 15.08
C ALA A 256 -2.09 -17.09 15.88
N LEU A 257 -2.66 -15.88 15.98
CA LEU A 257 -2.08 -14.79 16.78
C LEU A 257 -2.11 -15.13 18.29
N ALA A 258 -3.23 -15.64 18.79
CA ALA A 258 -3.40 -15.97 20.20
C ALA A 258 -2.56 -17.20 20.61
N ASN A 259 -2.38 -18.16 19.70
CA ASN A 259 -1.60 -19.39 19.93
C ASN A 259 -0.10 -19.19 19.74
N ALA A 260 0.33 -17.99 19.36
CA ALA A 260 1.74 -17.71 19.12
C ALA A 260 2.58 -17.93 20.40
N ARG A 261 3.76 -18.48 20.22
CA ARG A 261 4.75 -18.71 21.29
C ARG A 261 6.02 -17.92 20.99
N PRO A 262 6.75 -17.48 22.02
CA PRO A 262 8.10 -16.96 21.82
C PRO A 262 8.96 -17.98 21.08
N ILE A 263 9.66 -17.54 20.06
CA ILE A 263 10.59 -18.37 19.29
C ILE A 263 11.96 -18.20 19.93
N GLY A 264 12.53 -19.31 20.46
CA GLY A 264 13.87 -19.32 21.02
C GLY A 264 14.94 -19.23 19.90
N GLU A 265 16.19 -19.26 20.32
CA GLU A 265 17.33 -19.26 19.39
C GLU A 265 17.36 -20.53 18.53
N VAL A 266 17.81 -20.38 17.29
CA VAL A 266 18.05 -21.52 16.39
C VAL A 266 19.19 -22.38 16.91
N ARG A 267 18.93 -23.65 17.21
CA ARG A 267 19.95 -24.60 17.61
C ARG A 267 20.48 -25.34 16.38
N ALA A 268 21.73 -25.10 16.01
CA ALA A 268 22.43 -25.92 15.04
C ALA A 268 22.87 -27.21 15.74
N THR A 269 22.46 -28.37 15.21
CA THR A 269 23.03 -29.67 15.63
C THR A 269 24.34 -29.88 14.86
N ALA A 270 25.43 -30.23 15.57
CA ALA A 270 26.67 -30.62 14.91
C ALA A 270 26.38 -31.84 14.00
N GLN A 271 26.86 -31.80 12.75
CA GLN A 271 26.88 -33.00 11.93
C GLN A 271 27.80 -34.01 12.63
N THR A 272 27.24 -35.14 13.09
CA THR A 272 28.03 -36.31 13.44
C THR A 272 28.65 -36.85 12.14
N ASN A 273 29.97 -36.70 12.01
CA ASN A 273 30.76 -37.35 10.96
C ASN A 273 30.61 -38.87 11.05
#